data_4d40a4ba29d8a1318dc0e68ab4c2cb2a
#
_entry.id   4d40a4ba29d8a1318dc0e68ab4c2cb2a
#
_cell.length_a   1.000
_cell.length_b   1.000
_cell.length_c   1.000
_cell.angle_alpha   90.00
_cell.angle_beta   90.00
_cell.angle_gamma   90.00
#
_symmetry.space_group_name_H-M   'P 1'
#
loop_
_entity.id
_entity.type
_entity.pdbx_description
1 polymer ?
#
loop_
_entity_poly.entity_id
_entity_poly.type
_entity_poly.pdbx_seq_one_letter_code
_entity_poly.pdbx_strand_id
1 'polypeptide(L)' 'MVFKSAPLPEVMKTIARTYGVSFEIKDSMALKYTYTITTDSTNLTTVLKELEKITPVLFEEKGGKIEVRMKK' A
#
# COMPACT_ATOMS: atom_id res chain seq x y z
N MET A 1 9.41 -8.31 -4.23
CA MET A 1 9.22 -6.95 -3.68
C MET A 1 9.60 -6.95 -2.21
N VAL A 2 10.53 -6.12 -1.83
CA VAL A 2 11.03 -6.07 -0.44
C VAL A 2 10.97 -4.63 0.05
N PHE A 3 10.38 -4.45 1.23
CA PHE A 3 10.36 -3.15 1.91
C PHE A 3 11.02 -3.31 3.28
N LYS A 4 11.90 -2.39 3.62
CA LYS A 4 12.56 -2.35 4.93
C LYS A 4 12.37 -0.97 5.53
N SER A 5 11.49 -0.87 6.52
CA SER A 5 11.15 0.40 7.17
C SER A 5 10.81 1.48 6.14
N ALA A 6 10.13 1.08 5.07
CA ALA A 6 9.78 1.98 3.99
C ALA A 6 8.54 2.80 4.35
N PRO A 7 8.61 4.13 4.29
CA PRO A 7 7.41 4.94 4.54
C PRO A 7 6.38 4.69 3.45
N LEU A 8 5.11 4.88 3.80
CA LEU A 8 4.02 4.60 2.87
C LEU A 8 4.18 5.28 1.51
N PRO A 9 4.62 6.55 1.40
CA PRO A 9 4.81 7.16 0.08
C PRO A 9 5.76 6.36 -0.81
N GLU A 10 6.80 5.79 -0.24
CA GLU A 10 7.76 5.00 -0.98
C GLU A 10 7.16 3.67 -1.41
N VAL A 11 6.39 3.03 -0.52
CA VAL A 11 5.66 1.80 -0.82
C VAL A 11 4.69 2.04 -1.98
N MET A 12 3.93 3.13 -1.92
CA MET A 12 2.98 3.49 -2.97
C MET A 12 3.67 3.70 -4.31
N LYS A 13 4.81 4.38 -4.30
CA LYS A 13 5.57 4.63 -5.52
C LYS A 13 6.01 3.34 -6.19
N THR A 14 6.51 2.41 -5.40
CA THR A 14 6.97 1.12 -5.90
C THR A 14 5.82 0.31 -6.48
N ILE A 15 4.71 0.25 -5.76
CA ILE A 15 3.53 -0.50 -6.21
C ILE A 15 2.93 0.14 -7.46
N ALA A 16 2.83 1.47 -7.48
CA ALA A 16 2.29 2.16 -8.64
C ALA A 16 3.08 1.85 -9.90
N ARG A 17 4.40 1.82 -9.78
CA ARG A 17 5.29 1.54 -10.90
C ARG A 17 5.20 0.08 -11.33
N THR A 18 5.16 -0.83 -10.36
CA THR A 18 5.16 -2.27 -10.64
C THR A 18 3.86 -2.74 -11.27
N TYR A 19 2.73 -2.21 -10.81
CA TYR A 19 1.40 -2.68 -11.24
C TYR A 19 0.66 -1.70 -12.15
N GLY A 20 1.24 -0.54 -12.41
CA GLY A 20 0.61 0.45 -13.29
C GLY A 20 -0.66 1.06 -12.71
N VAL A 21 -0.68 1.30 -11.40
CA VAL A 21 -1.84 1.90 -10.72
C VAL A 21 -1.46 3.24 -10.12
N SER A 22 -2.48 4.01 -9.73
CA SER A 22 -2.27 5.27 -9.02
C SER A 22 -2.87 5.18 -7.63
N PHE A 23 -2.40 6.03 -6.74
CA PHE A 23 -2.88 6.08 -5.35
C PHE A 23 -3.52 7.42 -5.04
N GLU A 24 -4.53 7.39 -4.20
CA GLU A 24 -5.15 8.60 -3.68
C GLU A 24 -5.21 8.50 -2.16
N ILE A 25 -4.61 9.45 -1.48
CA ILE A 25 -4.59 9.49 -0.02
C ILE A 25 -5.87 10.16 0.47
N LYS A 26 -6.71 9.41 1.15
CA LYS A 26 -7.94 9.94 1.76
C LYS A 26 -7.73 10.39 3.20
N ASP A 27 -6.71 9.81 3.85
CA ASP A 27 -6.37 10.15 5.23
C ASP A 27 -4.87 10.25 5.36
N SER A 28 -4.36 11.46 5.60
CA SER A 28 -2.92 11.70 5.69
C SER A 28 -2.26 11.01 6.87
N MET A 29 -3.03 10.58 7.86
CA MET A 29 -2.50 9.82 9.00
C MET A 29 -1.87 8.51 8.55
N ALA A 30 -2.33 7.96 7.43
CA ALA A 30 -1.77 6.73 6.88
C ALA A 30 -0.28 6.90 6.50
N LEU A 31 0.15 8.11 6.21
CA LEU A 31 1.53 8.39 5.80
C LEU A 31 2.55 8.24 6.94
N LYS A 32 2.07 8.12 8.17
CA LYS A 32 2.95 7.97 9.34
C LYS A 32 3.56 6.58 9.47
N TYR A 33 2.97 5.60 8.80
CA TYR A 33 3.37 4.21 8.97
C TYR A 33 4.52 3.85 8.06
N THR A 34 5.37 2.97 8.56
CA THR A 34 6.44 2.37 7.77
C THR A 34 6.13 0.88 7.61
N TYR A 35 6.69 0.29 6.57
CA TYR A 35 6.42 -1.10 6.23
C TYR A 35 7.72 -1.87 6.13
N THR A 36 7.76 -3.02 6.80
CA THR A 36 8.86 -3.96 6.67
C THR A 36 8.23 -5.29 6.25
N ILE A 37 8.32 -5.59 4.98
CA ILE A 37 7.66 -6.77 4.42
C ILE A 37 8.42 -7.26 3.19
N THR A 38 8.43 -8.57 3.03
CA THR A 38 8.92 -9.23 1.82
C THR A 38 7.75 -9.97 1.20
N THR A 39 7.46 -9.69 -0.06
CA THR A 39 6.41 -10.41 -0.78
C THR A 39 6.89 -10.73 -2.19
N ASP A 40 6.60 -11.93 -2.65
CA ASP A 40 6.88 -12.36 -4.01
C ASP A 40 5.61 -12.55 -4.81
N SER A 41 4.49 -12.06 -4.27
CA SER A 41 3.21 -12.16 -4.95
C SER A 41 3.20 -11.32 -6.22
N THR A 42 2.61 -11.89 -7.28
CA THR A 42 2.39 -11.16 -8.52
C THR A 42 1.00 -10.53 -8.58
N ASN A 43 0.21 -10.70 -7.52
CA ASN A 43 -1.16 -10.22 -7.46
C ASN A 43 -1.26 -8.99 -6.57
N LEU A 44 -1.68 -7.87 -7.14
CA LEU A 44 -1.80 -6.60 -6.42
C LEU A 44 -2.73 -6.71 -5.21
N THR A 45 -3.87 -7.38 -5.36
CA THR A 45 -4.83 -7.54 -4.27
C THR A 45 -4.20 -8.25 -3.08
N THR A 46 -3.39 -9.28 -3.34
CA THR A 46 -2.70 -10.01 -2.27
C THR A 46 -1.69 -9.12 -1.56
N VAL A 47 -0.93 -8.34 -2.32
CA VAL A 47 0.05 -7.41 -1.73
C VAL A 47 -0.65 -6.39 -0.83
N LEU A 48 -1.75 -5.81 -1.30
CA LEU A 48 -2.50 -4.83 -0.51
C LEU A 48 -3.06 -5.43 0.77
N LYS A 49 -3.55 -6.67 0.70
CA LYS A 49 -4.06 -7.36 1.90
C LYS A 49 -2.95 -7.61 2.92
N GLU A 50 -1.76 -7.95 2.46
CA GLU A 50 -0.62 -8.15 3.35
C GLU A 50 -0.26 -6.85 4.06
N LEU A 51 -0.27 -5.73 3.36
CA LEU A 51 0.00 -4.43 3.95
C LEU A 51 -1.06 -4.06 4.99
N GLU A 52 -2.32 -4.40 4.73
CA GLU A 52 -3.42 -4.14 5.67
C GLU A 52 -3.29 -4.93 6.97
N LYS A 53 -2.59 -6.06 6.94
CA LYS A 53 -2.42 -6.89 8.13
C LYS A 53 -1.40 -6.33 9.10
N ILE A 54 -0.45 -5.55 8.62
CA ILE A 54 0.64 -5.05 9.46
C ILE A 54 0.45 -3.61 9.92
N THR A 55 -0.52 -2.90 9.37
CA THR A 55 -0.85 -1.54 9.79
C THR A 55 -2.35 -1.33 9.77
N PRO A 56 -2.89 -0.36 10.53
CA PRO A 56 -4.31 -0.06 10.51
C PRO A 56 -4.68 0.85 9.32
N VAL A 57 -4.20 0.48 8.13
CA VAL A 57 -4.44 1.22 6.90
C VAL A 57 -5.22 0.35 5.94
N LEU A 58 -6.24 0.92 5.30
CA LEU A 58 -7.05 0.23 4.30
C LEU A 58 -6.67 0.69 2.91
N PHE A 59 -6.61 -0.26 1.99
CA PHE A 59 -6.36 0.00 0.58
C PHE A 59 -7.57 -0.49 -0.21
N GLU A 60 -8.22 0.41 -0.92
CA GLU A 60 -9.40 0.07 -1.72
C GLU A 60 -9.10 0.27 -3.20
N GLU A 61 -9.20 -0.81 -3.94
CA GLU A 61 -8.91 -0.84 -5.37
C GLU A 61 -10.15 -0.45 -6.18
N LYS A 62 -10.01 0.58 -7.02
CA LYS A 62 -11.12 1.08 -7.86
C LYS A 62 -10.60 1.43 -9.24
N GLY A 63 -10.82 0.54 -10.20
CA GLY A 63 -10.52 0.83 -11.60
C GLY A 63 -9.12 1.36 -11.88
N GLY A 64 -8.09 0.71 -11.35
CA GLY A 64 -6.70 1.13 -11.55
C GLY A 64 -6.23 2.22 -10.60
N LYS A 65 -7.08 2.60 -9.66
CA LYS A 65 -6.78 3.60 -8.64
C LYS A 65 -6.97 2.97 -7.28
N ILE A 66 -6.08 3.27 -6.36
CA ILE A 66 -6.14 2.72 -5.00
C ILE A 66 -6.34 3.85 -4.01
N GLU A 67 -7.43 3.78 -3.24
CA GLU A 67 -7.71 4.75 -2.20
C GLU A 67 -7.10 4.25 -0.89
N VAL A 68 -6.42 5.14 -0.19
CA VAL A 68 -5.75 4.84 1.08
C VAL A 68 -6.49 5.53 2.21
N ARG A 69 -6.96 4.72 3.16
CA ARG A 69 -7.72 5.19 4.32
C ARG A 69 -7.21 4.54 5.58
N MET A 70 -7.56 5.11 6.72
CA MET A 70 -7.28 4.48 8.00
C MET A 70 -8.41 3.56 8.39
N LYS A 71 -8.06 2.42 8.99
CA LYS A 71 -9.04 1.56 9.63
C LYS A 71 -9.59 2.26 10.85
N LYS A 72 -10.88 2.09 11.06
CA LYS A 72 -11.50 2.57 12.29
C LYS A 72 -11.40 1.54 13.40
#